data_e1cf6fb60d6b61e3a354885d255aeded
#
_entry.id   e1cf6fb60d6b61e3a354885d255aeded
#
_cell.length_a   1.000
_cell.length_b   1.000
_cell.length_c   1.000
_cell.angle_alpha   90.00
_cell.angle_beta   90.00
_cell.angle_gamma   90.00
#
_symmetry.space_group_name_H-M   'P 1'
#
loop_
_entity.id
_entity.type
_entity.pdbx_description
1 polymer ?
#
loop_
_entity_poly.entity_id
_entity_poly.type
_entity_poly.pdbx_seq_one_letter_code
_entity_poly.pdbx_strand_id
1 'polypeptide(L)'
;GEISMYYDPMIAKLCTWGPDRAAAIENMRVALDSFEVEGIGHNLPFCSAVMEHPRFVSGDITTAFIAEEYPEGFLGAELDAVMLRKVVASVAAMNRVAEIRRTRITGTLGNHERHVGNEWVVTLQGIDFEVEIEADKKGSTVRFADGGQHRVTSDWLPGQPLARLEVDGAAVVLKTGKISGGFRIRT
;
A
#
# COMPACT_ATOMS: atom_id res chain seq x y z
N GLY A 1 7.95 -17.65 -18.06
CA GLY A 1 7.25 -17.76 -19.34
C GLY A 1 7.33 -16.47 -20.12
N GLU A 2 7.16 -16.52 -21.42
CA GLU A 2 7.14 -15.35 -22.30
C GLU A 2 5.71 -15.12 -22.78
N ILE A 3 5.25 -13.86 -22.78
CA ILE A 3 3.95 -13.50 -23.32
C ILE A 3 4.15 -13.24 -24.81
N SER A 4 3.45 -13.99 -25.65
CA SER A 4 3.55 -13.84 -27.11
C SER A 4 3.06 -12.48 -27.57
N MET A 5 3.86 -11.77 -28.37
CA MET A 5 3.48 -10.49 -28.99
C MET A 5 2.42 -10.65 -30.09
N TYR A 6 2.06 -11.86 -30.48
CA TYR A 6 1.08 -12.14 -31.54
C TYR A 6 -0.35 -12.35 -31.02
N TYR A 7 -0.54 -12.29 -29.70
CA TYR A 7 -1.85 -12.44 -29.04
C TYR A 7 -2.12 -11.24 -28.15
N ASP A 8 -3.38 -11.09 -27.72
CA ASP A 8 -3.76 -10.08 -26.74
C ASP A 8 -2.88 -10.18 -25.50
N PRO A 9 -2.38 -9.06 -24.96
CA PRO A 9 -1.48 -9.02 -23.81
C PRO A 9 -2.21 -9.35 -22.50
N MET A 10 -3.24 -10.18 -22.56
CA MET A 10 -4.03 -10.58 -21.41
C MET A 10 -3.40 -11.79 -20.73
N ILE A 11 -2.97 -11.58 -19.47
CA ILE A 11 -2.32 -12.62 -18.67
C ILE A 11 -3.36 -13.40 -17.86
N ALA A 12 -4.31 -12.67 -17.27
CA ALA A 12 -5.34 -13.24 -16.41
C ALA A 12 -6.61 -12.37 -16.45
N LYS A 13 -7.75 -12.97 -16.11
CA LYS A 13 -9.00 -12.28 -15.82
C LYS A 13 -9.35 -12.51 -14.36
N LEU A 14 -9.48 -11.40 -13.60
CA LEU A 14 -10.00 -11.44 -12.25
C LEU A 14 -11.51 -11.21 -12.31
N CYS A 15 -12.27 -12.13 -11.75
CA CYS A 15 -13.73 -12.06 -11.70
C CYS A 15 -14.20 -12.22 -10.26
N THR A 16 -15.16 -11.40 -9.86
CA THR A 16 -15.82 -11.50 -8.57
C THR A 16 -17.34 -11.58 -8.76
N TRP A 17 -17.99 -12.14 -7.78
CA TRP A 17 -19.45 -12.25 -7.76
C TRP A 17 -20.00 -11.59 -6.49
N GLY A 18 -21.20 -11.03 -6.60
CA GLY A 18 -21.98 -10.50 -5.50
C GLY A 18 -23.48 -10.61 -5.80
N PRO A 19 -24.34 -10.61 -4.77
CA PRO A 19 -25.79 -10.68 -4.95
C PRO A 19 -26.36 -9.45 -5.69
N ASP A 20 -25.62 -8.36 -5.67
CA ASP A 20 -25.92 -7.12 -6.38
C ASP A 20 -24.63 -6.45 -6.87
N ARG A 21 -24.79 -5.32 -7.60
CA ARG A 21 -23.67 -4.57 -8.17
C ARG A 21 -22.72 -4.04 -7.10
N ALA A 22 -23.24 -3.50 -6.00
CA ALA A 22 -22.44 -2.90 -4.94
C ALA A 22 -21.56 -3.95 -4.27
N ALA A 23 -22.11 -5.10 -3.93
CA ALA A 23 -21.38 -6.22 -3.36
C ALA A 23 -20.33 -6.78 -4.34
N ALA A 24 -20.65 -6.87 -5.63
CA ALA A 24 -19.69 -7.34 -6.64
C ALA A 24 -18.50 -6.37 -6.81
N ILE A 25 -18.76 -5.06 -6.78
CA ILE A 25 -17.72 -4.03 -6.83
C ILE A 25 -16.84 -4.09 -5.58
N GLU A 26 -17.44 -4.19 -4.38
CA GLU A 26 -16.67 -4.28 -3.13
C GLU A 26 -15.80 -5.54 -3.10
N ASN A 27 -16.33 -6.68 -3.51
CA ASN A 27 -15.55 -7.91 -3.63
C ASN A 27 -14.41 -7.78 -4.67
N MET A 28 -14.62 -7.01 -5.75
CA MET A 28 -13.56 -6.73 -6.72
C MET A 28 -12.47 -5.84 -6.11
N ARG A 29 -12.81 -4.83 -5.33
CA ARG A 29 -11.84 -3.95 -4.65
C ARG A 29 -10.95 -4.77 -3.71
N VAL A 30 -11.55 -5.58 -2.84
CA VAL A 30 -10.82 -6.48 -1.93
C VAL A 30 -9.94 -7.47 -2.70
N ALA A 31 -10.43 -8.00 -3.83
CA ALA A 31 -9.67 -8.93 -4.66
C ALA A 31 -8.48 -8.23 -5.33
N LEU A 32 -8.67 -7.03 -5.89
CA LEU A 32 -7.61 -6.23 -6.51
C LEU A 32 -6.52 -5.84 -5.50
N ASP A 33 -6.92 -5.45 -4.29
CA ASP A 33 -5.98 -5.13 -3.20
C ASP A 33 -5.13 -6.34 -2.80
N SER A 34 -5.70 -7.52 -2.88
CA SER A 34 -5.03 -8.77 -2.49
C SER A 34 -4.29 -9.45 -3.64
N PHE A 35 -4.55 -9.05 -4.88
CA PHE A 35 -3.97 -9.66 -6.08
C PHE A 35 -2.59 -9.06 -6.36
N GLU A 36 -1.56 -9.89 -6.46
CA GLU A 36 -0.19 -9.47 -6.69
C GLU A 36 0.32 -9.99 -8.03
N VAL A 37 0.93 -9.08 -8.81
CA VAL A 37 1.64 -9.40 -10.05
C VAL A 37 3.00 -8.71 -10.00
N GLU A 38 4.06 -9.48 -10.18
CA GLU A 38 5.42 -8.98 -10.22
C GLU A 38 6.13 -9.28 -11.55
N GLY A 39 7.12 -8.46 -11.87
CA GLY A 39 8.02 -8.67 -13.01
C GLY A 39 7.53 -8.12 -14.34
N ILE A 40 6.28 -7.66 -14.43
CA ILE A 40 5.68 -7.08 -15.64
C ILE A 40 4.85 -5.83 -15.31
N GLY A 41 4.63 -4.98 -16.31
CA GLY A 41 3.62 -3.93 -16.22
C GLY A 41 2.21 -4.53 -16.24
N HIS A 42 1.30 -3.98 -15.47
CA HIS A 42 -0.09 -4.45 -15.36
C HIS A 42 -1.03 -3.29 -15.10
N ASN A 43 -2.32 -3.49 -15.34
CA ASN A 43 -3.37 -2.48 -15.18
C ASN A 43 -4.16 -2.58 -13.87
N LEU A 44 -3.69 -3.34 -12.87
CA LEU A 44 -4.37 -3.47 -11.57
C LEU A 44 -4.66 -2.13 -10.89
N PRO A 45 -3.72 -1.14 -10.85
CA PRO A 45 -4.00 0.18 -10.27
C PRO A 45 -5.11 0.94 -11.00
N PHE A 46 -5.13 0.84 -12.32
CA PHE A 46 -6.21 1.42 -13.13
C PHE A 46 -7.55 0.74 -12.85
N CYS A 47 -7.58 -0.58 -12.77
CA CYS A 47 -8.79 -1.32 -12.42
C CYS A 47 -9.31 -0.93 -11.03
N SER A 48 -8.43 -0.76 -10.04
CA SER A 48 -8.79 -0.27 -8.70
C SER A 48 -9.43 1.12 -8.77
N ALA A 49 -8.81 2.07 -9.47
CA ALA A 49 -9.34 3.42 -9.64
C ALA A 49 -10.73 3.42 -10.32
N VAL A 50 -10.92 2.57 -11.32
CA VAL A 50 -12.23 2.40 -11.97
C VAL A 50 -13.28 1.87 -11.00
N MET A 51 -12.94 0.89 -10.13
CA MET A 51 -13.89 0.34 -9.14
C MET A 51 -14.31 1.38 -8.09
N GLU A 52 -13.52 2.41 -7.89
CA GLU A 52 -13.81 3.51 -6.95
C GLU A 52 -14.49 4.71 -7.62
N HIS A 53 -14.46 4.76 -8.96
CA HIS A 53 -14.97 5.90 -9.70
C HIS A 53 -16.49 6.05 -9.52
N PRO A 54 -17.02 7.25 -9.14
CA PRO A 54 -18.45 7.44 -8.86
C PRO A 54 -19.40 7.03 -9.99
N ARG A 55 -19.04 7.34 -11.25
CA ARG A 55 -19.83 6.93 -12.42
C ARG A 55 -19.83 5.41 -12.60
N PHE A 56 -18.70 4.74 -12.34
CA PHE A 56 -18.66 3.28 -12.40
C PHE A 56 -19.51 2.66 -11.28
N VAL A 57 -19.41 3.17 -10.07
CA VAL A 57 -20.19 2.69 -8.90
C VAL A 57 -21.69 2.88 -9.15
N SER A 58 -22.10 4.04 -9.65
CA SER A 58 -23.52 4.30 -9.97
C SER A 58 -24.05 3.53 -11.18
N GLY A 59 -23.15 3.07 -12.07
CA GLY A 59 -23.53 2.42 -13.34
C GLY A 59 -23.75 3.39 -14.50
N ASP A 60 -23.43 4.69 -14.31
CA ASP A 60 -23.48 5.71 -15.37
C ASP A 60 -22.22 5.64 -16.25
N ILE A 61 -22.11 4.57 -17.00
CA ILE A 61 -20.96 4.28 -17.86
C ILE A 61 -21.39 4.02 -19.31
N THR A 62 -20.54 4.49 -20.23
CA THR A 62 -20.66 4.26 -21.67
C THR A 62 -19.37 3.65 -22.18
N THR A 63 -19.33 3.28 -23.46
CA THR A 63 -18.08 2.84 -24.11
C THR A 63 -17.03 3.95 -24.18
N ALA A 64 -17.41 5.22 -24.01
CA ALA A 64 -16.53 6.37 -23.99
C ALA A 64 -15.97 6.69 -22.57
N PHE A 65 -16.44 6.00 -21.52
CA PHE A 65 -16.09 6.26 -20.11
C PHE A 65 -14.58 6.51 -19.90
N ILE A 66 -13.73 5.62 -20.43
CA ILE A 66 -12.28 5.75 -20.26
C ILE A 66 -11.73 7.00 -20.95
N ALA A 67 -12.21 7.32 -22.15
CA ALA A 67 -11.77 8.51 -22.87
C ALA A 67 -12.26 9.81 -22.23
N GLU A 68 -13.43 9.78 -21.59
CA GLU A 68 -14.01 10.93 -20.89
C GLU A 68 -13.33 11.22 -19.56
N GLU A 69 -13.07 10.18 -18.75
CA GLU A 69 -12.55 10.33 -17.38
C GLU A 69 -11.02 10.29 -17.30
N TYR A 70 -10.38 9.69 -18.31
CA TYR A 70 -8.91 9.55 -18.37
C TYR A 70 -8.35 9.99 -19.75
N PRO A 71 -8.60 11.23 -20.19
CA PRO A 71 -8.19 11.69 -21.54
C PRO A 71 -6.68 11.69 -21.75
N GLU A 72 -5.92 11.94 -20.69
CA GLU A 72 -4.44 11.91 -20.70
C GLU A 72 -3.88 10.52 -20.31
N GLY A 73 -4.75 9.52 -20.20
CA GLY A 73 -4.39 8.22 -19.65
C GLY A 73 -4.37 8.20 -18.12
N PHE A 74 -4.19 7.02 -17.54
CA PHE A 74 -4.12 6.84 -16.09
C PHE A 74 -2.70 7.10 -15.59
N LEU A 75 -2.52 8.16 -14.83
CA LEU A 75 -1.23 8.57 -14.24
C LEU A 75 -1.00 8.03 -12.82
N GLY A 76 -1.90 7.21 -12.30
CA GLY A 76 -1.94 6.72 -10.93
C GLY A 76 -3.02 7.40 -10.10
N ALA A 77 -3.37 6.81 -8.96
CA ALA A 77 -4.27 7.43 -8.00
C ALA A 77 -3.48 8.47 -7.18
N GLU A 78 -3.99 9.69 -7.08
CA GLU A 78 -3.44 10.68 -6.16
C GLU A 78 -3.88 10.32 -4.74
N LEU A 79 -2.90 10.27 -3.82
CA LEU A 79 -3.20 10.14 -2.40
C LEU A 79 -3.64 11.49 -1.86
N ASP A 80 -4.81 11.57 -1.28
CA ASP A 80 -5.18 12.75 -0.50
C ASP A 80 -4.27 12.90 0.74
N ALA A 81 -4.28 14.08 1.35
CA ALA A 81 -3.41 14.38 2.49
C ALA A 81 -3.65 13.45 3.69
N VAL A 82 -4.88 12.96 3.86
CA VAL A 82 -5.24 12.06 4.97
C VAL A 82 -4.67 10.66 4.70
N MET A 83 -4.87 10.13 3.49
CA MET A 83 -4.34 8.83 3.10
C MET A 83 -2.81 8.85 3.05
N LEU A 84 -2.22 9.94 2.55
CA LEU A 84 -0.76 10.12 2.54
C LEU A 84 -0.17 9.96 3.95
N ARG A 85 -0.76 10.61 4.97
CA ARG A 85 -0.31 10.48 6.36
C ARG A 85 -0.50 9.07 6.91
N LYS A 86 -1.61 8.40 6.58
CA LYS A 86 -1.82 6.99 6.96
C LYS A 86 -0.78 6.06 6.33
N VAL A 87 -0.43 6.27 5.07
CA VAL A 87 0.64 5.51 4.39
C VAL A 87 1.99 5.78 5.06
N VAL A 88 2.33 7.04 5.35
CA VAL A 88 3.57 7.40 6.07
C VAL A 88 3.63 6.72 7.43
N ALA A 89 2.56 6.77 8.23
CA ALA A 89 2.49 6.11 9.54
C ALA A 89 2.66 4.59 9.42
N SER A 90 2.03 3.98 8.41
CA SER A 90 2.15 2.56 8.13
C SER A 90 3.58 2.15 7.81
N VAL A 91 4.22 2.88 6.89
CA VAL A 91 5.61 2.62 6.47
C VAL A 91 6.59 2.81 7.62
N ALA A 92 6.40 3.85 8.43
CA ALA A 92 7.21 4.11 9.61
C ALA A 92 7.12 2.95 10.62
N ALA A 93 5.91 2.49 10.93
CA ALA A 93 5.69 1.36 11.82
C ALA A 93 6.30 0.06 11.27
N MET A 94 6.12 -0.22 9.97
CA MET A 94 6.71 -1.38 9.29
C MET A 94 8.23 -1.34 9.31
N ASN A 95 8.84 -0.19 9.01
CA ASN A 95 10.30 -0.05 9.02
C ASN A 95 10.87 -0.26 10.43
N ARG A 96 10.19 0.25 11.46
CA ARG A 96 10.59 0.01 12.84
C ARG A 96 10.59 -1.48 13.19
N VAL A 97 9.56 -2.23 12.78
CA VAL A 97 9.52 -3.70 12.96
C VAL A 97 10.71 -4.37 12.25
N ALA A 98 11.01 -3.95 11.01
CA ALA A 98 12.14 -4.47 10.26
C ALA A 98 13.49 -4.17 10.94
N GLU A 99 13.67 -2.96 11.45
CA GLU A 99 14.91 -2.56 12.14
C GLU A 99 15.07 -3.29 13.48
N ILE A 100 14.01 -3.42 14.29
CA ILE A 100 14.05 -4.21 15.52
C ILE A 100 14.42 -5.68 15.22
N ARG A 101 13.86 -6.26 14.14
CA ARG A 101 14.22 -7.62 13.75
C ARG A 101 15.71 -7.72 13.38
N ARG A 102 16.28 -6.70 12.75
CA ARG A 102 17.73 -6.65 12.43
C ARG A 102 18.61 -6.61 13.68
N THR A 103 18.18 -6.00 14.76
CA THR A 103 18.94 -6.01 16.03
C THR A 103 19.05 -7.39 16.67
N ARG A 104 18.13 -8.30 16.31
CA ARG A 104 18.05 -9.66 16.87
C ARG A 104 18.81 -10.71 16.06
N ILE A 105 19.52 -10.31 15.01
CA ILE A 105 20.33 -11.22 14.18
C ILE A 105 21.55 -11.62 15.00
N THR A 106 21.79 -12.94 15.13
CA THR A 106 22.97 -13.48 15.78
C THR A 106 24.23 -13.35 14.88
N GLY A 107 25.41 -13.33 15.49
CA GLY A 107 26.67 -13.21 14.75
C GLY A 107 27.15 -11.77 14.55
N THR A 108 26.54 -10.80 15.21
CA THR A 108 27.08 -9.44 15.31
C THR A 108 28.32 -9.42 16.22
N LEU A 109 29.29 -8.54 15.93
CA LEU A 109 30.45 -8.32 16.78
C LEU A 109 29.97 -7.93 18.18
N GLY A 110 30.48 -8.62 19.21
CA GLY A 110 30.18 -8.30 20.60
C GLY A 110 30.53 -6.84 20.92
N ASN A 111 29.78 -6.22 21.82
CA ASN A 111 29.86 -4.82 22.26
C ASN A 111 29.24 -3.76 21.35
N HIS A 112 28.51 -4.12 20.29
CA HIS A 112 27.75 -3.17 19.50
C HIS A 112 26.25 -3.52 19.56
N GLU A 113 25.60 -3.16 20.65
CA GLU A 113 24.12 -3.18 20.67
C GLU A 113 23.59 -2.07 19.77
N ARG A 114 22.91 -2.47 18.71
CA ARG A 114 22.22 -1.53 17.84
C ARG A 114 20.90 -1.10 18.48
N HIS A 115 20.83 0.15 18.90
CA HIS A 115 19.58 0.75 19.38
C HIS A 115 18.77 1.30 18.19
N VAL A 116 17.48 1.00 18.18
CA VAL A 116 16.53 1.57 17.23
C VAL A 116 15.87 2.76 17.91
N GLY A 117 16.17 3.97 17.45
CA GLY A 117 15.57 5.20 17.95
C GLY A 117 14.08 5.27 17.63
N ASN A 118 13.41 6.24 18.25
CA ASN A 118 11.98 6.49 18.02
C ASN A 118 11.73 7.60 16.99
N GLU A 119 12.72 8.43 16.71
CA GLU A 119 12.64 9.55 15.77
C GLU A 119 13.04 9.09 14.36
N TRP A 120 12.21 9.38 13.37
CA TRP A 120 12.39 8.96 11.99
C TRP A 120 12.01 10.05 11.03
N VAL A 121 12.65 10.06 9.87
CA VAL A 121 12.20 10.81 8.70
C VAL A 121 11.74 9.81 7.65
N VAL A 122 10.50 9.97 7.20
CA VAL A 122 9.91 9.17 6.13
C VAL A 122 9.76 10.06 4.91
N THR A 123 10.49 9.75 3.84
CA THR A 123 10.35 10.43 2.56
C THR A 123 9.34 9.67 1.70
N LEU A 124 8.25 10.32 1.33
CA LEU A 124 7.23 9.76 0.42
C LEU A 124 6.91 10.79 -0.67
N GLN A 125 7.01 10.39 -1.94
CA GLN A 125 6.79 11.27 -3.09
C GLN A 125 7.67 12.55 -3.07
N GLY A 126 8.88 12.46 -2.51
CA GLY A 126 9.81 13.59 -2.39
C GLY A 126 9.49 14.56 -1.24
N ILE A 127 8.52 14.25 -0.41
CA ILE A 127 8.15 15.02 0.79
C ILE A 127 8.67 14.29 2.02
N ASP A 128 9.34 15.02 2.91
CA ASP A 128 9.85 14.51 4.16
C ASP A 128 8.85 14.72 5.30
N PHE A 129 8.60 13.65 6.05
CA PHE A 129 7.76 13.65 7.23
C PHE A 129 8.59 13.25 8.44
N GLU A 130 8.76 14.18 9.37
CA GLU A 130 9.38 13.89 10.66
C GLU A 130 8.35 13.25 11.58
N VAL A 131 8.66 12.08 12.08
CA VAL A 131 7.76 11.29 12.92
C VAL A 131 8.47 10.70 14.12
N GLU A 132 7.74 10.60 15.22
CA GLU A 132 8.13 9.85 16.42
C GLU A 132 7.26 8.60 16.54
N ILE A 133 7.90 7.45 16.80
CA ILE A 133 7.20 6.17 16.88
C ILE A 133 7.31 5.58 18.28
N GLU A 134 6.21 5.46 18.97
CA GLU A 134 6.08 4.70 20.19
C GLU A 134 5.36 3.38 19.92
N ALA A 135 5.98 2.26 20.33
CA ALA A 135 5.37 0.94 20.16
C ALA A 135 5.06 0.30 21.49
N ASP A 136 3.95 -0.39 21.55
CA ASP A 136 3.54 -1.24 22.66
C ASP A 136 3.23 -2.67 22.16
N LYS A 137 2.66 -3.51 23.03
CA LYS A 137 2.31 -4.91 22.70
C LYS A 137 1.21 -5.03 21.65
N LYS A 138 0.45 -3.96 21.38
CA LYS A 138 -0.74 -3.97 20.51
C LYS A 138 -0.52 -3.24 19.19
N GLY A 139 0.62 -2.54 19.01
CA GLY A 139 0.89 -1.80 17.80
C GLY A 139 1.84 -0.61 18.00
N SER A 140 1.79 0.36 17.10
CA SER A 140 2.63 1.56 17.14
C SER A 140 1.77 2.81 17.08
N THR A 141 2.12 3.83 17.85
CA THR A 141 1.60 5.19 17.70
C THR A 141 2.65 6.00 16.98
N VAL A 142 2.29 6.60 15.86
CA VAL A 142 3.16 7.44 15.04
C VAL A 142 2.68 8.89 15.17
N ARG A 143 3.51 9.74 15.76
CA ARG A 143 3.26 11.19 15.91
C ARG A 143 4.03 11.93 14.85
N PHE A 144 3.41 12.95 14.26
CA PHE A 144 4.02 13.82 13.27
C PHE A 144 4.50 15.11 13.94
N ALA A 145 5.64 15.64 13.53
CA ALA A 145 6.22 16.86 14.09
C ALA A 145 5.31 18.09 13.87
N ASP A 146 4.55 18.12 12.77
CA ASP A 146 3.57 19.18 12.45
C ASP A 146 2.22 19.01 13.17
N GLY A 147 2.10 18.01 14.04
CA GLY A 147 0.90 17.69 14.81
C GLY A 147 0.10 16.51 14.20
N GLY A 148 -0.73 15.94 15.05
CA GLY A 148 -1.49 14.74 14.74
C GLY A 148 -0.72 13.44 15.01
N GLN A 149 -1.48 12.37 15.16
CA GLN A 149 -0.94 11.03 15.38
C GLN A 149 -1.85 10.00 14.76
N HIS A 150 -1.28 8.84 14.43
CA HIS A 150 -2.01 7.69 13.94
C HIS A 150 -1.64 6.44 14.75
N ARG A 151 -2.64 5.62 15.05
CA ARG A 151 -2.44 4.31 15.67
C ARG A 151 -2.39 3.26 14.58
N VAL A 152 -1.28 2.52 14.51
CA VAL A 152 -1.05 1.48 13.51
C VAL A 152 -0.96 0.12 14.20
N THR A 153 -1.77 -0.84 13.76
CA THR A 153 -1.68 -2.24 14.13
C THR A 153 -1.48 -3.10 12.91
N SER A 154 -0.67 -4.15 13.01
CA SER A 154 -0.39 -5.06 11.92
C SER A 154 0.27 -6.33 12.42
N ASP A 155 0.04 -7.43 11.74
CA ASP A 155 0.77 -8.70 11.88
C ASP A 155 1.85 -8.89 10.79
N TRP A 156 2.07 -7.86 9.95
CA TRP A 156 3.05 -7.90 8.87
C TRP A 156 4.46 -8.19 9.38
N LEU A 157 5.14 -9.08 8.67
CA LEU A 157 6.55 -9.41 8.90
C LEU A 157 7.40 -9.03 7.69
N PRO A 158 8.65 -8.57 7.92
CA PRO A 158 9.58 -8.26 6.84
C PRO A 158 9.78 -9.43 5.87
N GLY A 159 9.56 -9.16 4.60
CA GLY A 159 9.62 -10.14 3.51
C GLY A 159 8.24 -10.56 2.97
N GLN A 160 7.16 -10.20 3.63
CA GLN A 160 5.82 -10.39 3.08
C GLN A 160 5.53 -9.28 2.06
N PRO A 161 5.08 -9.62 0.84
CA PRO A 161 4.83 -8.64 -0.22
C PRO A 161 3.56 -7.83 0.01
N LEU A 162 2.64 -8.34 0.81
CA LEU A 162 1.38 -7.69 1.17
C LEU A 162 1.34 -7.40 2.66
N ALA A 163 1.17 -6.12 3.01
CA ALA A 163 0.98 -5.66 4.37
C ALA A 163 -0.49 -5.27 4.58
N ARG A 164 -1.17 -5.99 5.47
CA ARG A 164 -2.49 -5.60 5.97
C ARG A 164 -2.31 -4.92 7.30
N LEU A 165 -2.75 -3.66 7.36
CA LEU A 165 -2.64 -2.84 8.55
C LEU A 165 -4.03 -2.28 8.90
N GLU A 166 -4.16 -1.88 10.12
CA GLU A 166 -5.26 -1.07 10.59
C GLU A 166 -4.68 0.26 11.09
N VAL A 167 -5.15 1.36 10.53
CA VAL A 167 -4.75 2.71 10.92
C VAL A 167 -5.98 3.44 11.45
N ASP A 168 -5.98 3.74 12.73
CA ASP A 168 -7.11 4.37 13.46
C ASP A 168 -8.43 3.61 13.28
N GLY A 169 -8.38 2.28 13.25
CA GLY A 169 -9.54 1.41 13.06
C GLY A 169 -9.96 1.22 11.59
N ALA A 170 -9.28 1.86 10.63
CA ALA A 170 -9.54 1.68 9.21
C ALA A 170 -8.50 0.72 8.59
N ALA A 171 -8.96 -0.21 7.76
CA ALA A 171 -8.08 -1.11 7.04
C ALA A 171 -7.26 -0.36 5.99
N VAL A 172 -5.96 -0.65 5.94
CA VAL A 172 -5.02 -0.16 4.94
C VAL A 172 -4.25 -1.35 4.39
N VAL A 173 -4.27 -1.54 3.08
CA VAL A 173 -3.54 -2.60 2.40
C VAL A 173 -2.44 -2.00 1.56
N LEU A 174 -1.20 -2.42 1.80
CA LEU A 174 -0.03 -1.93 1.07
C LEU A 174 0.69 -3.12 0.41
N LYS A 175 0.91 -3.02 -0.88
CA LYS A 175 1.82 -3.92 -1.60
C LYS A 175 3.24 -3.40 -1.43
N THR A 176 4.12 -4.23 -0.89
CA THR A 176 5.45 -3.81 -0.47
C THR A 176 6.54 -4.55 -1.24
N GLY A 177 7.52 -3.82 -1.71
CA GLY A 177 8.76 -4.37 -2.26
C GLY A 177 9.95 -3.77 -1.53
N LYS A 178 10.96 -4.56 -1.22
CA LYS A 178 12.18 -4.06 -0.58
C LYS A 178 13.02 -3.28 -1.59
N ILE A 179 13.48 -2.10 -1.19
CA ILE A 179 14.49 -1.32 -1.89
C ILE A 179 15.64 -0.98 -0.95
N SER A 180 16.74 -0.42 -1.49
CA SER A 180 17.83 0.09 -0.64
C SER A 180 17.31 1.26 0.20
N GLY A 181 17.41 1.12 1.52
CA GLY A 181 16.99 2.17 2.47
C GLY A 181 15.49 2.29 2.74
N GLY A 182 14.64 1.37 2.24
CA GLY A 182 13.20 1.49 2.50
C GLY A 182 12.34 0.46 1.77
N PHE A 183 11.13 0.91 1.44
CA PHE A 183 10.13 0.09 0.76
C PHE A 183 9.64 0.80 -0.51
N ARG A 184 9.40 0.03 -1.55
CA ARG A 184 8.53 0.45 -2.64
C ARG A 184 7.10 0.13 -2.22
N ILE A 185 6.25 1.14 -2.16
CA ILE A 185 4.84 0.98 -1.76
C ILE A 185 3.97 1.15 -3.00
N ARG A 186 2.95 0.30 -3.09
CA ARG A 186 1.82 0.45 -4.02
C ARG A 186 0.55 0.29 -3.19
N THR A 187 -0.36 1.20 -3.32
CA THR A 187 -1.70 1.19 -2.74
C THR A 187 -2.68 0.75 -3.79
#